data_0ac27842616dd32e06451d2094f767a7
#
_entry.id   0ac27842616dd32e06451d2094f767a7
#
_cell.length_a   1.000
_cell.length_b   1.000
_cell.length_c   1.000
_cell.angle_alpha   90.00
_cell.angle_beta   90.00
_cell.angle_gamma   90.00
#
_symmetry.space_group_name_H-M   'P 1'
#
loop_
_entity.id
_entity.type
_entity.pdbx_description
1 polymer ?
#
loop_
_entity_poly.entity_id
_entity_poly.type
_entity_poly.pdbx_seq_one_letter_code
_entity_poly.pdbx_strand_id
1 'polypeptide(L)'
;MGQNDYKEDLEYLYTALLAHPAVISGKKKKAELEALYLAQETTVCDYDSFIDAATELTVSLQDGHTNIEIPYTSADLCLKLECRWDGANCEKLVLKKAYEDIPEHAGIMCVEGMPVAEIVMALAERIPHENLYLVRSRMNRYPYQNYHMFSQMNLRRLFDDKGSYSVTFAVDGKLIKKEIPLVPYDGFLEFITDDEFLTYEIIGDKAILHLNSCICNEAYKQTLRELAYICDTQNINAFVLDLSENMGGDSSVIDEFIKYTRIKEYHRYEMADFSAGEARVVTNRVDVVENQQQNFLLPEKIYCKVSYNTFSSARTFAVTLKDNGIATICGTPTGGKPNSYGMPKKMVMPKTKICFRVSRACFLSPDADRDEEITLMPETTGL
;
A
#
# COMPACT_ATOMS: atom_id res chain seq x y z
N MET A 1 -1.79 15.74 -28.53
CA MET A 1 -3.12 15.88 -27.90
C MET A 1 -3.37 17.35 -27.65
N GLY A 2 -4.60 17.81 -27.82
CA GLY A 2 -5.00 19.18 -27.53
C GLY A 2 -5.61 19.34 -26.15
N GLN A 3 -5.77 20.60 -25.70
CA GLN A 3 -6.38 20.94 -24.40
C GLN A 3 -7.76 20.27 -24.21
N ASN A 4 -8.59 20.20 -25.25
CA ASN A 4 -9.90 19.58 -25.18
C ASN A 4 -9.84 18.08 -24.91
N ASP A 5 -8.83 17.37 -25.42
CA ASP A 5 -8.64 15.93 -25.15
C ASP A 5 -8.41 15.67 -23.65
N TYR A 6 -7.64 16.54 -22.98
CA TYR A 6 -7.36 16.44 -21.53
C TYR A 6 -8.62 16.76 -20.71
N LYS A 7 -9.42 17.74 -21.12
CA LYS A 7 -10.67 18.07 -20.44
C LYS A 7 -11.71 16.96 -20.57
N GLU A 8 -11.82 16.32 -21.73
CA GLU A 8 -12.68 15.16 -21.92
C GLU A 8 -12.26 13.98 -21.02
N ASP A 9 -10.96 13.73 -20.88
CA ASP A 9 -10.45 12.68 -19.99
C ASP A 9 -10.68 13.04 -18.50
N LEU A 10 -10.57 14.30 -18.11
CA LEU A 10 -10.85 14.76 -16.74
C LEU A 10 -12.35 14.60 -16.42
N GLU A 11 -13.23 14.93 -17.34
CA GLU A 11 -14.70 14.73 -17.20
C GLU A 11 -15.03 13.23 -17.06
N TYR A 12 -14.36 12.39 -17.88
CA TYR A 12 -14.52 10.94 -17.80
C TYR A 12 -14.10 10.38 -16.45
N LEU A 13 -12.95 10.84 -15.92
CA LEU A 13 -12.49 10.50 -14.57
C LEU A 13 -13.50 10.96 -13.52
N TYR A 14 -13.91 12.24 -13.53
CA TYR A 14 -14.89 12.77 -12.59
C TYR A 14 -16.19 11.95 -12.59
N THR A 15 -16.71 11.63 -13.75
CA THR A 15 -17.93 10.80 -13.90
C THR A 15 -17.75 9.42 -13.28
N ALA A 16 -16.58 8.80 -13.46
CA ALA A 16 -16.28 7.51 -12.85
C ALA A 16 -16.17 7.61 -11.31
N LEU A 17 -15.61 8.71 -10.78
CA LEU A 17 -15.48 8.93 -9.33
C LEU A 17 -16.83 9.11 -8.62
N LEU A 18 -17.89 9.49 -9.31
CA LEU A 18 -19.26 9.54 -8.75
C LEU A 18 -19.76 8.16 -8.30
N ALA A 19 -19.20 7.07 -8.85
CA ALA A 19 -19.51 5.70 -8.45
C ALA A 19 -18.70 5.20 -7.22
N HIS A 20 -17.85 6.04 -6.64
CA HIS A 20 -17.06 5.68 -5.46
C HIS A 20 -17.96 5.52 -4.23
N PRO A 21 -17.73 4.49 -3.36
CA PRO A 21 -18.56 4.24 -2.17
C PRO A 21 -18.70 5.46 -1.25
N ALA A 22 -17.65 6.27 -1.07
CA ALA A 22 -17.70 7.48 -0.25
C ALA A 22 -18.69 8.52 -0.81
N VAL A 23 -18.83 8.61 -2.13
CA VAL A 23 -19.75 9.55 -2.78
C VAL A 23 -21.18 9.02 -2.71
N ILE A 24 -21.39 7.75 -3.02
CA ILE A 24 -22.73 7.12 -2.97
C ILE A 24 -23.30 7.12 -1.55
N SER A 25 -22.46 6.82 -0.53
CA SER A 25 -22.88 6.82 0.89
C SER A 25 -23.01 8.22 1.50
N GLY A 26 -22.62 9.28 0.79
CA GLY A 26 -22.64 10.66 1.26
C GLY A 26 -21.53 11.03 2.24
N LYS A 27 -20.56 10.15 2.51
CA LYS A 27 -19.36 10.47 3.31
C LYS A 27 -18.50 11.55 2.62
N LYS A 28 -18.45 11.54 1.30
CA LYS A 28 -17.94 12.63 0.46
C LYS A 28 -19.11 13.24 -0.28
N LYS A 29 -19.40 14.52 -0.06
CA LYS A 29 -20.51 15.18 -0.72
C LYS A 29 -20.23 15.31 -2.23
N LYS A 30 -21.20 14.89 -3.04
CA LYS A 30 -21.13 15.01 -4.50
C LYS A 30 -20.83 16.44 -4.95
N ALA A 31 -21.48 17.44 -4.30
CA ALA A 31 -21.28 18.86 -4.61
C ALA A 31 -19.84 19.35 -4.33
N GLU A 32 -19.15 18.79 -3.35
CA GLU A 32 -17.74 19.10 -3.08
C GLU A 32 -16.81 18.55 -4.16
N LEU A 33 -17.07 17.31 -4.63
CA LEU A 33 -16.32 16.70 -5.72
C LEU A 33 -16.58 17.44 -7.05
N GLU A 34 -17.82 17.85 -7.28
CA GLU A 34 -18.19 18.64 -8.47
C GLU A 34 -17.54 20.03 -8.47
N ALA A 35 -17.53 20.71 -7.33
CA ALA A 35 -16.87 22.01 -7.19
C ALA A 35 -15.34 21.88 -7.44
N LEU A 36 -14.73 20.82 -6.92
CA LEU A 36 -13.32 20.54 -7.17
C LEU A 36 -13.06 20.27 -8.66
N TYR A 37 -13.87 19.41 -9.30
CA TYR A 37 -13.78 19.15 -10.73
C TYR A 37 -13.87 20.44 -11.56
N LEU A 38 -14.86 21.27 -11.33
CA LEU A 38 -15.05 22.54 -12.05
C LEU A 38 -13.87 23.50 -11.86
N ALA A 39 -13.32 23.57 -10.65
CA ALA A 39 -12.14 24.37 -10.38
C ALA A 39 -10.92 23.85 -11.17
N GLN A 40 -10.68 22.53 -11.14
CA GLN A 40 -9.56 21.90 -11.82
C GLN A 40 -9.69 21.95 -13.36
N GLU A 41 -10.89 21.78 -13.94
CA GLU A 41 -11.11 21.86 -15.39
C GLU A 41 -10.63 23.20 -15.96
N THR A 42 -10.74 24.29 -15.20
CA THR A 42 -10.29 25.62 -15.65
C THR A 42 -8.77 25.75 -15.74
N THR A 43 -8.01 24.94 -14.99
CA THR A 43 -6.54 24.96 -14.94
C THR A 43 -5.91 24.11 -16.03
N VAL A 44 -6.64 23.13 -16.57
CA VAL A 44 -6.11 22.17 -17.56
C VAL A 44 -5.84 22.86 -18.90
N CYS A 45 -4.57 22.93 -19.28
CA CYS A 45 -4.09 23.48 -20.54
C CYS A 45 -3.13 22.54 -21.31
N ASP A 46 -2.42 21.66 -20.58
CA ASP A 46 -1.44 20.72 -21.09
C ASP A 46 -1.46 19.39 -20.31
N TYR A 47 -0.51 18.51 -20.61
CA TYR A 47 -0.40 17.20 -19.97
C TYR A 47 -0.14 17.30 -18.46
N ASP A 48 0.76 18.19 -18.04
CA ASP A 48 1.15 18.29 -16.64
C ASP A 48 0.01 18.83 -15.77
N SER A 49 -0.65 19.89 -16.21
CA SER A 49 -1.82 20.45 -15.52
C SER A 49 -3.00 19.46 -15.48
N PHE A 50 -3.15 18.64 -16.53
CA PHE A 50 -4.12 17.55 -16.52
C PHE A 50 -3.79 16.48 -15.47
N ILE A 51 -2.52 16.03 -15.37
CA ILE A 51 -2.11 15.06 -14.35
C ILE A 51 -2.33 15.62 -12.95
N ASP A 52 -2.04 16.90 -12.75
CA ASP A 52 -2.25 17.56 -11.47
C ASP A 52 -3.74 17.58 -11.09
N ALA A 53 -4.60 18.00 -12.01
CA ALA A 53 -6.04 18.02 -11.83
C ALA A 53 -6.63 16.61 -11.54
N ALA A 54 -6.23 15.61 -12.33
CA ALA A 54 -6.69 14.23 -12.16
C ALA A 54 -6.21 13.62 -10.82
N THR A 55 -4.98 13.95 -10.41
CA THR A 55 -4.41 13.53 -9.13
C THR A 55 -5.21 14.12 -7.97
N GLU A 56 -5.50 15.42 -8.00
CA GLU A 56 -6.22 16.10 -6.92
C GLU A 56 -7.64 15.54 -6.74
N LEU A 57 -8.33 15.24 -7.85
CA LEU A 57 -9.64 14.58 -7.79
C LEU A 57 -9.56 13.22 -7.08
N THR A 58 -8.56 12.38 -7.40
CA THR A 58 -8.42 11.05 -6.79
C THR A 58 -8.00 11.12 -5.32
N VAL A 59 -7.06 12.00 -4.98
CA VAL A 59 -6.59 12.22 -3.59
C VAL A 59 -7.72 12.72 -2.69
N SER A 60 -8.64 13.55 -3.22
CA SER A 60 -9.76 14.09 -2.46
C SER A 60 -10.68 13.04 -1.85
N LEU A 61 -10.63 11.79 -2.34
CA LEU A 61 -11.43 10.66 -1.83
C LEU A 61 -10.78 9.95 -0.65
N GLN A 62 -9.51 10.24 -0.34
CA GLN A 62 -8.76 9.63 0.76
C GLN A 62 -8.80 8.10 0.73
N ASP A 63 -8.64 7.53 -0.44
CA ASP A 63 -8.67 6.10 -0.72
C ASP A 63 -7.43 5.66 -1.50
N GLY A 64 -6.66 4.76 -0.93
CA GLY A 64 -5.48 4.22 -1.56
C GLY A 64 -5.75 3.38 -2.81
N HIS A 65 -6.94 2.84 -3.00
CA HIS A 65 -7.29 2.03 -4.17
C HIS A 65 -7.84 2.86 -5.33
N THR A 66 -8.27 4.11 -5.09
CA THR A 66 -8.73 5.04 -6.13
C THR A 66 -7.58 5.93 -6.56
N ASN A 67 -7.08 5.72 -7.76
CA ASN A 67 -5.83 6.33 -8.21
C ASN A 67 -5.70 6.39 -9.74
N ILE A 68 -4.77 7.22 -10.23
CA ILE A 68 -4.25 7.18 -11.60
C ILE A 68 -2.85 6.56 -11.59
N GLU A 69 -2.49 5.84 -12.65
CA GLU A 69 -1.24 5.08 -12.74
C GLU A 69 -0.45 5.52 -13.97
N ILE A 70 0.69 6.17 -13.76
CA ILE A 70 1.60 6.62 -14.82
C ILE A 70 2.89 5.79 -14.70
N PRO A 71 2.98 4.66 -15.43
CA PRO A 71 4.15 3.81 -15.36
C PRO A 71 5.38 4.53 -15.93
N TYR A 72 6.55 4.13 -15.47
CA TYR A 72 7.80 4.53 -16.08
C TYR A 72 7.93 3.96 -17.49
N THR A 73 8.53 4.76 -18.36
CA THR A 73 9.06 4.34 -19.66
C THR A 73 10.59 4.48 -19.64
N SER A 74 11.28 3.91 -20.62
CA SER A 74 12.74 4.04 -20.75
C SER A 74 13.21 5.49 -21.06
N ALA A 75 12.29 6.40 -21.38
CA ALA A 75 12.58 7.81 -21.61
C ALA A 75 12.49 8.64 -20.32
N ASP A 76 11.83 8.13 -19.29
CA ASP A 76 11.62 8.85 -18.04
C ASP A 76 12.90 8.84 -17.18
N LEU A 77 13.14 9.94 -16.50
CA LEU A 77 14.32 10.13 -15.69
C LEU A 77 14.02 10.06 -14.19
N CYS A 78 15.00 9.58 -13.42
CA CYS A 78 14.92 9.55 -11.96
C CYS A 78 16.31 9.59 -11.32
N LEU A 79 16.38 9.89 -10.02
CA LEU A 79 17.59 9.61 -9.23
C LEU A 79 17.64 8.12 -8.94
N LYS A 80 18.75 7.44 -9.27
CA LYS A 80 18.92 6.01 -9.02
C LYS A 80 19.33 5.75 -7.57
N LEU A 81 18.39 5.94 -6.65
CA LEU A 81 18.53 5.66 -5.23
C LEU A 81 17.49 4.63 -4.78
N GLU A 82 17.95 3.49 -4.30
CA GLU A 82 17.07 2.49 -3.67
C GLU A 82 17.02 2.75 -2.17
N CYS A 83 15.82 2.98 -1.66
CA CYS A 83 15.61 3.41 -0.28
C CYS A 83 14.56 2.55 0.42
N ARG A 84 14.59 2.59 1.74
CA ARG A 84 13.54 2.06 2.61
C ARG A 84 13.30 2.99 3.77
N TRP A 85 12.12 2.89 4.37
CA TRP A 85 11.83 3.55 5.64
C TRP A 85 12.28 2.68 6.80
N ASP A 86 12.87 3.32 7.81
CA ASP A 86 13.40 2.71 9.03
C ASP A 86 12.89 3.45 10.27
N GLY A 87 13.06 2.81 11.46
CA GLY A 87 12.52 3.31 12.71
C GLY A 87 11.13 2.76 13.05
N ALA A 88 10.75 2.84 14.32
CA ALA A 88 9.49 2.27 14.83
C ALA A 88 8.24 2.89 14.17
N ASN A 89 8.33 4.14 13.76
CA ASN A 89 7.26 4.87 13.05
C ASN A 89 7.60 5.15 11.58
N CYS A 90 8.60 4.43 11.02
CA CYS A 90 9.06 4.62 9.64
C CYS A 90 9.46 6.09 9.38
N GLU A 91 10.11 6.74 10.34
CA GLU A 91 10.44 8.17 10.29
C GLU A 91 11.76 8.48 9.60
N LYS A 92 12.60 7.47 9.32
CA LYS A 92 13.91 7.62 8.71
C LYS A 92 13.91 7.02 7.31
N LEU A 93 14.33 7.79 6.31
CA LEU A 93 14.60 7.26 4.98
C LEU A 93 16.08 6.88 4.90
N VAL A 94 16.39 5.63 4.57
CA VAL A 94 17.75 5.11 4.49
C VAL A 94 17.99 4.44 3.14
N LEU A 95 19.25 4.40 2.69
CA LEU A 95 19.65 3.65 1.51
C LEU A 95 19.45 2.14 1.73
N LYS A 96 18.81 1.47 0.78
CA LYS A 96 18.69 0.00 0.71
C LYS A 96 19.96 -0.62 0.09
N LYS A 97 20.63 0.11 -0.81
CA LYS A 97 21.90 -0.26 -1.44
C LYS A 97 22.87 0.93 -1.35
N ALA A 98 24.16 0.65 -1.25
CA ALA A 98 25.20 1.69 -1.29
C ALA A 98 25.13 2.51 -2.59
N TYR A 99 25.41 3.80 -2.48
CA TYR A 99 25.53 4.71 -3.64
C TYR A 99 26.95 5.31 -3.65
N GLU A 100 27.77 4.93 -4.63
CA GLU A 100 29.19 5.32 -4.69
C GLU A 100 29.94 5.03 -3.38
N ASP A 101 30.46 6.08 -2.71
CA ASP A 101 31.12 6.04 -1.41
C ASP A 101 30.16 6.21 -0.21
N ILE A 102 28.85 6.34 -0.47
CA ILE A 102 27.82 6.38 0.57
C ILE A 102 27.38 4.96 0.89
N PRO A 103 27.55 4.49 2.14
CA PRO A 103 27.25 3.11 2.49
C PRO A 103 25.76 2.81 2.53
N GLU A 104 25.43 1.54 2.43
CA GLU A 104 24.10 1.02 2.75
C GLU A 104 23.69 1.46 4.18
N HIS A 105 22.40 1.72 4.37
CA HIS A 105 21.79 2.23 5.60
C HIS A 105 22.11 3.70 5.94
N ALA A 106 22.88 4.42 5.10
CA ALA A 106 23.05 5.87 5.27
C ALA A 106 21.68 6.56 5.23
N GLY A 107 21.43 7.46 6.18
CA GLY A 107 20.19 8.22 6.25
C GLY A 107 20.13 9.28 5.14
N ILE A 108 19.01 9.43 4.44
CA ILE A 108 18.75 10.56 3.56
C ILE A 108 18.04 11.64 4.37
N MET A 109 18.68 12.80 4.51
CA MET A 109 18.20 13.89 5.37
C MET A 109 17.38 14.91 4.60
N CYS A 110 17.86 15.32 3.43
CA CYS A 110 17.19 16.32 2.59
C CYS A 110 17.57 16.17 1.11
N VAL A 111 16.71 16.69 0.24
CA VAL A 111 16.95 16.88 -1.20
C VAL A 111 16.82 18.37 -1.48
N GLU A 112 17.77 18.99 -2.19
CA GLU A 112 17.82 20.44 -2.44
C GLU A 112 17.67 21.28 -1.15
N GLY A 113 18.06 20.74 0.00
CA GLY A 113 17.91 21.39 1.31
C GLY A 113 16.53 21.20 1.97
N MET A 114 15.52 20.69 1.28
CA MET A 114 14.21 20.37 1.85
C MET A 114 14.31 19.06 2.64
N PRO A 115 13.95 19.04 3.92
CA PRO A 115 13.93 17.83 4.76
C PRO A 115 13.01 16.75 4.17
N VAL A 116 13.41 15.47 4.29
CA VAL A 116 12.61 14.34 3.80
C VAL A 116 11.19 14.35 4.38
N ALA A 117 11.01 14.77 5.62
CA ALA A 117 9.68 14.87 6.24
C ALA A 117 8.77 15.88 5.50
N GLU A 118 9.31 16.99 5.04
CA GLU A 118 8.56 18.00 4.26
C GLU A 118 8.25 17.47 2.85
N ILE A 119 9.17 16.73 2.23
CA ILE A 119 8.94 16.04 0.95
C ILE A 119 7.78 15.05 1.08
N VAL A 120 7.72 14.26 2.17
CA VAL A 120 6.62 13.34 2.43
C VAL A 120 5.28 14.08 2.49
N MET A 121 5.23 15.21 3.21
CA MET A 121 3.99 16.00 3.33
C MET A 121 3.56 16.61 2.00
N ALA A 122 4.49 17.16 1.23
CA ALA A 122 4.20 17.73 -0.10
C ALA A 122 3.71 16.66 -1.09
N LEU A 123 4.31 15.46 -1.07
CA LEU A 123 3.88 14.35 -1.93
C LEU A 123 2.60 13.66 -1.43
N ALA A 124 2.27 13.74 -0.14
CA ALA A 124 0.99 13.24 0.38
C ALA A 124 -0.22 13.94 -0.27
N GLU A 125 -0.07 15.20 -0.68
CA GLU A 125 -1.11 15.91 -1.42
C GLU A 125 -1.33 15.38 -2.83
N ARG A 126 -0.42 14.53 -3.33
CA ARG A 126 -0.38 14.02 -4.69
C ARG A 126 -0.46 12.49 -4.80
N ILE A 127 -0.36 11.79 -3.71
CA ILE A 127 -0.41 10.33 -3.64
C ILE A 127 -1.73 9.92 -2.97
N PRO A 128 -2.67 9.27 -3.68
CA PRO A 128 -3.89 8.75 -3.07
C PRO A 128 -3.56 7.83 -1.89
N HIS A 129 -4.06 8.12 -0.71
CA HIS A 129 -3.71 7.40 0.52
C HIS A 129 -4.81 7.50 1.59
N GLU A 130 -4.73 6.61 2.55
CA GLU A 130 -5.56 6.59 3.76
C GLU A 130 -4.77 7.09 4.97
N ASN A 131 -3.43 6.96 4.93
CA ASN A 131 -2.50 7.46 5.95
C ASN A 131 -1.09 7.70 5.37
N LEU A 132 -0.22 8.36 6.13
CA LEU A 132 1.14 8.69 5.69
C LEU A 132 2.07 7.46 5.56
N TYR A 133 1.74 6.32 6.18
CA TYR A 133 2.51 5.09 6.00
C TYR A 133 2.33 4.53 4.58
N LEU A 134 1.12 4.62 4.02
CA LEU A 134 0.88 4.26 2.62
C LEU A 134 1.57 5.23 1.65
N VAL A 135 1.65 6.53 1.97
CA VAL A 135 2.45 7.49 1.19
C VAL A 135 3.91 7.03 1.14
N ARG A 136 4.50 6.74 2.30
CA ARG A 136 5.89 6.24 2.40
C ARG A 136 6.12 4.96 1.61
N SER A 137 5.18 4.02 1.67
CA SER A 137 5.23 2.80 0.86
C SER A 137 5.31 3.11 -0.63
N ARG A 138 4.43 3.98 -1.12
CA ARG A 138 4.33 4.32 -2.54
C ARG A 138 5.51 5.13 -3.07
N MET A 139 6.04 6.03 -2.25
CA MET A 139 7.18 6.87 -2.63
C MET A 139 8.43 6.08 -3.01
N ASN A 140 8.64 4.90 -2.43
CA ASN A 140 9.89 4.14 -2.61
C ASN A 140 9.73 2.88 -3.44
N ARG A 141 8.53 2.34 -3.56
CA ARG A 141 8.31 0.98 -4.01
C ARG A 141 7.45 0.85 -5.26
N TYR A 142 6.60 1.83 -5.53
CA TYR A 142 5.62 1.71 -6.60
C TYR A 142 6.24 1.97 -7.98
N PRO A 143 5.88 1.18 -9.04
CA PRO A 143 6.51 1.30 -10.37
C PRO A 143 6.05 2.54 -11.14
N TYR A 144 5.32 3.44 -10.50
CA TYR A 144 4.71 4.59 -11.15
C TYR A 144 5.46 5.87 -10.84
N GLN A 145 5.85 6.59 -11.88
CA GLN A 145 6.63 7.82 -11.75
C GLN A 145 5.87 8.91 -10.96
N ASN A 146 4.54 8.94 -11.05
CA ASN A 146 3.73 9.92 -10.31
C ASN A 146 3.69 9.67 -8.79
N TYR A 147 4.20 8.53 -8.31
CA TYR A 147 4.33 8.25 -6.87
C TYR A 147 5.77 8.27 -6.39
N HIS A 148 6.72 7.86 -7.23
CA HIS A 148 8.12 7.73 -6.85
C HIS A 148 8.75 9.09 -6.54
N MET A 149 9.26 9.27 -5.30
CA MET A 149 9.77 10.54 -4.81
C MET A 149 10.96 11.06 -5.62
N PHE A 150 11.74 10.18 -6.22
CA PHE A 150 12.92 10.50 -7.01
C PHE A 150 12.65 10.53 -8.53
N SER A 151 11.41 10.45 -8.97
CA SER A 151 11.08 10.67 -10.38
C SER A 151 11.29 12.13 -10.76
N GLN A 152 11.75 12.39 -11.98
CA GLN A 152 11.82 13.75 -12.50
C GLN A 152 10.46 14.46 -12.41
N MET A 153 9.36 13.73 -12.63
CA MET A 153 8.00 14.28 -12.51
C MET A 153 7.74 14.90 -11.13
N ASN A 154 8.14 14.24 -10.03
CA ASN A 154 7.94 14.77 -8.68
C ASN A 154 9.03 15.78 -8.29
N LEU A 155 10.27 15.54 -8.70
CA LEU A 155 11.38 16.45 -8.39
C LEU A 155 11.17 17.84 -8.99
N ARG A 156 10.72 17.95 -10.26
CA ARG A 156 10.45 19.25 -10.90
C ARG A 156 9.23 19.99 -10.33
N ARG A 157 8.35 19.29 -9.62
CA ARG A 157 7.22 19.90 -8.90
C ARG A 157 7.62 20.46 -7.53
N LEU A 158 8.59 19.81 -6.90
CA LEU A 158 9.10 20.23 -5.58
C LEU A 158 10.22 21.28 -5.71
N PHE A 159 10.96 21.23 -6.82
CA PHE A 159 12.17 22.01 -7.05
C PHE A 159 12.20 22.52 -8.51
N ASP A 160 13.21 23.32 -8.85
CA ASP A 160 13.48 23.70 -10.24
C ASP A 160 13.80 22.45 -11.09
N ASP A 161 13.43 22.48 -12.38
CA ASP A 161 13.77 21.41 -13.33
C ASP A 161 15.26 21.42 -13.64
N LYS A 162 15.98 20.40 -13.18
CA LYS A 162 17.44 20.28 -13.27
C LYS A 162 17.84 18.90 -13.80
N GLY A 163 19.06 18.81 -14.31
CA GLY A 163 19.68 17.53 -14.71
C GLY A 163 20.29 16.74 -13.54
N SER A 164 20.42 17.35 -12.35
CA SER A 164 20.91 16.72 -11.12
C SER A 164 20.29 17.40 -9.91
N TYR A 165 20.29 16.70 -8.78
CA TYR A 165 19.76 17.21 -7.52
C TYR A 165 20.73 16.91 -6.36
N SER A 166 20.85 17.88 -5.47
CA SER A 166 21.66 17.76 -4.28
C SER A 166 20.96 16.92 -3.22
N VAL A 167 21.56 15.83 -2.78
CA VAL A 167 21.08 14.97 -1.71
C VAL A 167 22.05 14.98 -0.55
N THR A 168 21.55 15.20 0.67
CA THR A 168 22.35 15.17 1.89
C THR A 168 22.13 13.87 2.64
N PHE A 169 23.21 13.15 2.88
CA PHE A 169 23.24 11.88 3.61
C PHE A 169 23.82 12.08 5.02
N ALA A 170 23.32 11.29 5.96
CA ALA A 170 23.91 11.13 7.29
C ALA A 170 24.66 9.79 7.34
N VAL A 171 25.99 9.86 7.57
CA VAL A 171 26.90 8.73 7.65
C VAL A 171 27.78 8.91 8.88
N ASP A 172 27.72 8.00 9.84
CA ASP A 172 28.53 8.02 11.08
C ASP A 172 28.51 9.38 11.81
N GLY A 173 27.33 10.00 11.89
CA GLY A 173 27.13 11.30 12.53
C GLY A 173 27.60 12.52 11.72
N LYS A 174 28.08 12.32 10.50
CA LYS A 174 28.48 13.41 9.56
C LYS A 174 27.45 13.57 8.48
N LEU A 175 27.27 14.80 7.99
CA LEU A 175 26.48 15.11 6.84
C LEU A 175 27.36 15.16 5.58
N ILE A 176 27.02 14.39 4.58
CA ILE A 176 27.69 14.32 3.27
C ILE A 176 26.71 14.77 2.20
N LYS A 177 27.07 15.79 1.45
CA LYS A 177 26.27 16.32 0.34
C LYS A 177 26.81 15.79 -0.99
N LYS A 178 25.92 15.26 -1.84
CA LYS A 178 26.23 14.74 -3.18
C LYS A 178 25.28 15.34 -4.21
N GLU A 179 25.82 15.71 -5.37
CA GLU A 179 25.02 15.99 -6.56
C GLU A 179 24.76 14.69 -7.30
N ILE A 180 23.50 14.30 -7.42
CA ILE A 180 23.08 13.05 -8.04
C ILE A 180 22.41 13.37 -9.38
N PRO A 181 22.94 12.87 -10.51
CA PRO A 181 22.34 13.11 -11.81
C PRO A 181 21.03 12.32 -11.98
N LEU A 182 20.11 12.89 -12.76
CA LEU A 182 19.00 12.16 -13.32
C LEU A 182 19.51 11.18 -14.38
N VAL A 183 19.05 9.95 -14.31
CA VAL A 183 19.36 8.90 -15.28
C VAL A 183 18.09 8.28 -15.82
N PRO A 184 18.08 7.68 -17.03
CA PRO A 184 16.95 6.93 -17.54
C PRO A 184 16.55 5.80 -16.59
N TYR A 185 15.26 5.61 -16.42
CA TYR A 185 14.74 4.50 -15.61
C TYR A 185 15.04 3.16 -16.30
N ASP A 186 15.75 2.29 -15.63
CA ASP A 186 16.19 0.97 -16.11
C ASP A 186 15.54 -0.22 -15.39
N GLY A 187 14.44 0.04 -14.67
CA GLY A 187 13.76 -1.02 -13.91
C GLY A 187 14.41 -1.36 -12.57
N PHE A 188 15.29 -0.47 -12.05
CA PHE A 188 16.04 -0.74 -10.81
C PHE A 188 15.18 -0.86 -9.54
N LEU A 189 13.95 -0.34 -9.54
CA LEU A 189 13.03 -0.54 -8.42
C LEU A 189 12.53 -1.98 -8.45
N GLU A 190 12.95 -2.75 -7.47
CA GLU A 190 12.57 -4.14 -7.35
C GLU A 190 11.11 -4.28 -6.91
N PHE A 191 10.35 -5.11 -7.61
CA PHE A 191 9.03 -5.58 -7.24
C PHE A 191 9.10 -7.07 -6.95
N ILE A 192 8.33 -7.51 -5.96
CA ILE A 192 8.18 -8.93 -5.71
C ILE A 192 7.40 -9.53 -6.88
N THR A 193 8.00 -10.46 -7.56
CA THR A 193 7.36 -11.21 -8.64
C THR A 193 6.41 -12.26 -8.08
N ASP A 194 5.48 -12.74 -8.88
CA ASP A 194 4.56 -13.81 -8.47
C ASP A 194 5.31 -15.10 -8.10
N ASP A 195 6.51 -15.33 -8.64
CA ASP A 195 7.36 -16.49 -8.32
C ASP A 195 7.94 -16.43 -6.89
N GLU A 196 8.01 -15.24 -6.30
CA GLU A 196 8.53 -15.01 -4.94
C GLU A 196 7.43 -14.66 -3.93
N PHE A 197 6.16 -14.92 -4.27
CA PHE A 197 5.05 -14.51 -3.40
C PHE A 197 5.02 -15.26 -2.07
N LEU A 198 5.64 -16.45 -1.99
CA LEU A 198 5.53 -17.36 -0.86
C LEU A 198 6.85 -18.10 -0.63
N THR A 199 7.41 -17.94 0.57
CA THR A 199 8.55 -18.75 1.06
C THR A 199 8.37 -19.05 2.54
N TYR A 200 9.08 -20.06 3.06
CA TYR A 200 9.10 -20.30 4.50
C TYR A 200 10.45 -20.78 4.99
N GLU A 201 10.69 -20.64 6.27
CA GLU A 201 11.87 -21.14 6.97
C GLU A 201 11.53 -21.62 8.39
N ILE A 202 12.37 -22.50 8.90
CA ILE A 202 12.30 -22.97 10.29
C ILE A 202 13.58 -22.51 11.01
N ILE A 203 13.42 -21.72 12.06
CA ILE A 203 14.55 -21.21 12.86
C ILE A 203 14.35 -21.60 14.33
N GLY A 204 15.11 -22.58 14.80
CA GLY A 204 14.95 -23.12 16.13
C GLY A 204 13.56 -23.74 16.33
N ASP A 205 12.79 -23.21 17.26
CA ASP A 205 11.43 -23.63 17.57
C ASP A 205 10.35 -22.73 16.93
N LYS A 206 10.70 -21.94 15.90
CA LYS A 206 9.80 -21.04 15.18
C LYS A 206 9.68 -21.44 13.72
N ALA A 207 8.46 -21.45 13.19
CA ALA A 207 8.17 -21.51 11.76
C ALA A 207 7.80 -20.10 11.28
N ILE A 208 8.42 -19.66 10.18
CA ILE A 208 8.18 -18.34 9.59
C ILE A 208 7.66 -18.55 8.17
N LEU A 209 6.47 -18.03 7.88
CA LEU A 209 5.89 -17.98 6.53
C LEU A 209 5.95 -16.55 6.01
N HIS A 210 6.74 -16.31 4.98
CA HIS A 210 6.78 -15.06 4.24
C HIS A 210 5.74 -15.09 3.13
N LEU A 211 4.67 -14.34 3.29
CA LEU A 211 3.64 -14.17 2.28
C LEU A 211 3.74 -12.76 1.70
N ASN A 212 4.45 -12.62 0.57
CA ASN A 212 4.72 -11.32 -0.04
C ASN A 212 3.62 -10.82 -0.98
N SER A 213 2.68 -11.70 -1.37
CA SER A 213 1.46 -11.36 -2.09
C SER A 213 0.33 -12.27 -1.66
N CYS A 214 -0.87 -11.76 -1.51
CA CYS A 214 -2.05 -12.57 -1.18
C CYS A 214 -2.53 -13.30 -2.44
N ILE A 215 -2.05 -14.52 -2.66
CA ILE A 215 -2.43 -15.40 -3.76
C ILE A 215 -2.90 -16.74 -3.17
N CYS A 216 -4.21 -17.02 -3.23
CA CYS A 216 -4.81 -18.25 -2.70
C CYS A 216 -4.85 -19.37 -3.75
N ASN A 217 -3.67 -19.87 -4.12
CA ASN A 217 -3.52 -20.99 -5.07
C ASN A 217 -3.16 -22.30 -4.36
N GLU A 218 -2.96 -23.39 -5.13
CA GLU A 218 -2.57 -24.68 -4.57
C GLU A 218 -1.20 -24.66 -3.87
N ALA A 219 -0.25 -23.83 -4.32
CA ALA A 219 1.04 -23.71 -3.65
C ALA A 219 0.87 -23.15 -2.23
N TYR A 220 0.07 -22.10 -2.05
CA TYR A 220 -0.25 -21.54 -0.72
C TYR A 220 -0.93 -22.59 0.19
N LYS A 221 -1.94 -23.29 -0.31
CA LYS A 221 -2.64 -24.31 0.46
C LYS A 221 -1.74 -25.49 0.83
N GLN A 222 -0.88 -25.90 -0.08
CA GLN A 222 0.07 -26.99 0.17
C GLN A 222 1.12 -26.58 1.21
N THR A 223 1.65 -25.36 1.12
CA THR A 223 2.61 -24.83 2.10
C THR A 223 1.99 -24.75 3.50
N LEU A 224 0.73 -24.31 3.62
CA LEU A 224 0.05 -24.31 4.92
C LEU A 224 -0.14 -25.72 5.49
N ARG A 225 -0.53 -26.71 4.67
CA ARG A 225 -0.64 -28.11 5.09
C ARG A 225 0.70 -28.66 5.58
N GLU A 226 1.76 -28.38 4.85
CA GLU A 226 3.12 -28.82 5.18
C GLU A 226 3.61 -28.17 6.48
N LEU A 227 3.48 -26.86 6.63
CA LEU A 227 3.87 -26.14 7.84
C LEU A 227 3.07 -26.57 9.06
N ALA A 228 1.77 -26.77 8.94
CA ALA A 228 0.95 -27.26 10.04
C ALA A 228 1.39 -28.67 10.48
N TYR A 229 1.71 -29.56 9.52
CA TYR A 229 2.26 -30.88 9.83
C TYR A 229 3.63 -30.79 10.53
N ILE A 230 4.54 -29.94 10.03
CA ILE A 230 5.85 -29.72 10.65
C ILE A 230 5.68 -29.17 12.08
N CYS A 231 4.83 -28.16 12.25
CA CYS A 231 4.59 -27.56 13.55
C CYS A 231 4.07 -28.56 14.58
N ASP A 232 3.13 -29.41 14.18
CA ASP A 232 2.51 -30.40 15.07
C ASP A 232 3.46 -31.56 15.42
N THR A 233 4.38 -31.95 14.51
CA THR A 233 5.24 -33.13 14.68
C THR A 233 6.65 -32.83 15.18
N GLN A 234 7.14 -31.57 15.06
CA GLN A 234 8.56 -31.20 15.35
C GLN A 234 8.72 -30.24 16.53
N ASN A 235 7.73 -30.14 17.42
CA ASN A 235 7.80 -29.24 18.60
C ASN A 235 8.05 -27.77 18.25
N ILE A 236 7.47 -27.26 17.20
CA ILE A 236 7.49 -25.84 16.89
C ILE A 236 6.55 -25.11 17.87
N ASN A 237 7.09 -24.14 18.61
CA ASN A 237 6.36 -23.46 19.68
C ASN A 237 5.74 -22.12 19.27
N ALA A 238 6.20 -21.54 18.14
CA ALA A 238 5.67 -20.29 17.62
C ALA A 238 5.61 -20.29 16.09
N PHE A 239 4.61 -19.60 15.56
CA PHE A 239 4.45 -19.37 14.14
C PHE A 239 4.49 -17.87 13.85
N VAL A 240 5.18 -17.48 12.79
CA VAL A 240 5.26 -16.10 12.31
C VAL A 240 4.68 -16.04 10.90
N LEU A 241 3.60 -15.30 10.73
CA LEU A 241 3.11 -14.87 9.44
C LEU A 241 3.73 -13.52 9.09
N ASP A 242 4.68 -13.48 8.16
CA ASP A 242 5.31 -12.24 7.72
C ASP A 242 4.56 -11.65 6.51
N LEU A 243 3.85 -10.55 6.74
CA LEU A 243 3.14 -9.74 5.74
C LEU A 243 3.84 -8.39 5.50
N SER A 244 5.07 -8.21 6.00
CA SER A 244 5.73 -6.90 6.01
C SER A 244 6.02 -6.33 4.62
N GLU A 245 6.07 -7.18 3.59
CA GLU A 245 6.27 -6.77 2.19
C GLU A 245 5.01 -6.91 1.32
N ASN A 246 3.88 -7.28 1.92
CA ASN A 246 2.65 -7.66 1.21
C ASN A 246 1.71 -6.47 0.99
N MET A 247 1.48 -6.10 -0.27
CA MET A 247 0.55 -5.05 -0.67
C MET A 247 -0.90 -5.54 -0.93
N GLY A 248 -1.20 -6.79 -0.62
CA GLY A 248 -2.55 -7.35 -0.75
C GLY A 248 -2.70 -8.35 -1.89
N GLY A 249 -3.91 -8.45 -2.41
CA GLY A 249 -4.31 -9.42 -3.44
C GLY A 249 -5.65 -10.08 -3.12
N ASP A 250 -5.70 -11.42 -3.12
CA ASP A 250 -6.90 -12.22 -2.85
C ASP A 250 -7.11 -12.43 -1.34
N SER A 251 -8.20 -11.90 -0.79
CA SER A 251 -8.54 -12.05 0.64
C SER A 251 -8.92 -13.48 1.05
N SER A 252 -9.15 -14.40 0.12
CA SER A 252 -9.44 -15.81 0.45
C SER A 252 -8.28 -16.53 1.14
N VAL A 253 -7.05 -15.98 1.09
CA VAL A 253 -5.91 -16.46 1.87
C VAL A 253 -6.19 -16.45 3.39
N ILE A 254 -7.07 -15.54 3.86
CA ILE A 254 -7.40 -15.38 5.28
C ILE A 254 -8.18 -16.59 5.79
N ASP A 255 -9.29 -16.91 5.12
CA ASP A 255 -10.13 -18.04 5.49
C ASP A 255 -9.37 -19.36 5.37
N GLU A 256 -8.50 -19.50 4.36
CA GLU A 256 -7.66 -20.69 4.22
C GLU A 256 -6.66 -20.85 5.37
N PHE A 257 -6.00 -19.74 5.79
CA PHE A 257 -5.07 -19.74 6.93
C PHE A 257 -5.76 -20.10 8.24
N ILE A 258 -6.94 -19.53 8.50
CA ILE A 258 -7.67 -19.70 9.75
C ILE A 258 -8.03 -21.19 9.97
N LYS A 259 -8.21 -21.99 8.93
CA LYS A 259 -8.45 -23.45 9.05
C LYS A 259 -7.35 -24.20 9.81
N TYR A 260 -6.14 -23.64 9.82
CA TYR A 260 -4.99 -24.23 10.52
C TYR A 260 -4.77 -23.66 11.92
N THR A 261 -5.64 -22.77 12.38
CA THR A 261 -5.59 -22.20 13.74
C THR A 261 -6.49 -22.96 14.71
N ARG A 262 -6.31 -22.70 16.02
CA ARG A 262 -7.03 -23.42 17.09
C ARG A 262 -8.41 -22.82 17.41
N ILE A 263 -8.77 -21.67 16.84
CA ILE A 263 -10.08 -21.07 17.09
C ILE A 263 -11.19 -21.91 16.42
N LYS A 264 -12.36 -21.93 17.03
CA LYS A 264 -13.52 -22.69 16.52
C LYS A 264 -14.43 -21.84 15.66
N GLU A 265 -14.44 -20.53 15.90
CA GLU A 265 -15.29 -19.58 15.21
C GLU A 265 -14.58 -18.23 15.13
N TYR A 266 -14.94 -17.40 14.15
CA TYR A 266 -14.36 -16.08 13.95
C TYR A 266 -15.33 -15.12 13.28
N HIS A 267 -15.05 -13.82 13.39
CA HIS A 267 -15.75 -12.76 12.69
C HIS A 267 -14.98 -12.34 11.45
N ARG A 268 -15.70 -12.13 10.36
CA ARG A 268 -15.15 -11.58 9.10
C ARG A 268 -15.31 -10.08 9.05
N TYR A 269 -14.59 -9.47 8.13
CA TYR A 269 -14.87 -8.11 7.70
C TYR A 269 -16.29 -7.99 7.18
N GLU A 270 -16.98 -6.90 7.54
CA GLU A 270 -18.14 -6.46 6.79
C GLU A 270 -17.71 -5.97 5.43
N MET A 271 -18.41 -6.37 4.40
CA MET A 271 -18.21 -5.90 3.05
C MET A 271 -19.52 -5.42 2.46
N ALA A 272 -19.56 -4.17 2.03
CA ALA A 272 -20.65 -3.61 1.25
C ALA A 272 -20.18 -3.31 -0.18
N ASP A 273 -20.85 -3.89 -1.17
CA ASP A 273 -20.62 -3.67 -2.60
C ASP A 273 -21.50 -2.52 -3.12
N PHE A 274 -20.89 -1.59 -3.85
CA PHE A 274 -21.54 -0.41 -4.44
C PHE A 274 -21.60 -0.47 -5.98
N SER A 275 -21.30 -1.61 -6.57
CA SER A 275 -21.22 -1.76 -8.03
C SER A 275 -22.52 -1.46 -8.76
N ALA A 276 -23.67 -1.57 -8.09
CA ALA A 276 -25.00 -1.28 -8.63
C ALA A 276 -25.46 0.18 -8.39
N GLY A 277 -24.62 1.05 -7.83
CA GLY A 277 -24.97 2.44 -7.50
C GLY A 277 -25.62 2.62 -6.13
N GLU A 278 -25.77 1.55 -5.38
CA GLU A 278 -26.26 1.54 -3.99
C GLU A 278 -25.49 0.50 -3.16
N ALA A 279 -25.54 0.65 -1.84
CA ALA A 279 -24.88 -0.28 -0.93
C ALA A 279 -25.62 -1.62 -0.86
N ARG A 280 -24.92 -2.71 -1.13
CA ARG A 280 -25.38 -4.08 -0.89
C ARG A 280 -24.43 -4.77 0.08
N VAL A 281 -24.87 -5.05 1.30
CA VAL A 281 -24.08 -5.81 2.27
C VAL A 281 -23.92 -7.25 1.76
N VAL A 282 -22.69 -7.71 1.65
CA VAL A 282 -22.31 -9.05 1.18
C VAL A 282 -21.92 -9.92 2.37
N THR A 283 -21.15 -9.37 3.30
CA THR A 283 -20.81 -9.99 4.59
C THR A 283 -21.04 -8.97 5.70
N ASN A 284 -21.40 -9.45 6.89
CA ASN A 284 -21.61 -8.60 8.04
C ASN A 284 -20.60 -8.94 9.14
N ARG A 285 -20.00 -7.95 9.78
CA ARG A 285 -18.98 -8.15 10.83
C ARG A 285 -19.52 -8.79 12.11
N VAL A 286 -20.84 -8.77 12.32
CA VAL A 286 -21.47 -9.44 13.47
C VAL A 286 -21.75 -10.93 13.22
N ASP A 287 -21.63 -11.40 11.98
CA ASP A 287 -21.85 -12.80 11.64
C ASP A 287 -20.66 -13.65 12.14
N VAL A 288 -21.00 -14.74 12.81
CA VAL A 288 -20.03 -15.74 13.28
C VAL A 288 -19.84 -16.80 12.21
N VAL A 289 -18.58 -17.07 11.87
CA VAL A 289 -18.20 -18.10 10.91
C VAL A 289 -17.57 -19.27 11.66
N GLU A 290 -18.11 -20.46 11.49
CA GLU A 290 -17.53 -21.70 12.03
C GLU A 290 -16.23 -22.04 11.28
N ASN A 291 -15.12 -22.25 12.03
CA ASN A 291 -13.85 -22.62 11.45
C ASN A 291 -13.82 -24.11 11.06
N GLN A 292 -13.57 -24.38 9.78
CA GLN A 292 -13.40 -25.72 9.24
C GLN A 292 -11.96 -26.21 9.49
N GLN A 293 -11.65 -26.51 10.77
CA GLN A 293 -10.30 -26.87 11.21
C GLN A 293 -9.73 -28.07 10.47
N GLN A 294 -8.44 -28.03 10.19
CA GLN A 294 -7.66 -29.11 9.59
C GLN A 294 -7.16 -30.10 10.68
N ASN A 295 -6.66 -31.26 10.23
CA ASN A 295 -6.16 -32.30 11.15
C ASN A 295 -4.89 -31.89 11.88
N PHE A 296 -3.99 -31.15 11.21
CA PHE A 296 -2.77 -30.59 11.80
C PHE A 296 -2.95 -29.09 11.95
N LEU A 297 -2.54 -28.55 13.09
CA LEU A 297 -2.74 -27.15 13.43
C LEU A 297 -1.40 -26.45 13.70
N LEU A 298 -1.37 -25.15 13.42
CA LEU A 298 -0.30 -24.26 13.82
C LEU A 298 -0.20 -24.17 15.34
N PRO A 299 0.95 -23.76 15.90
CA PRO A 299 1.11 -23.48 17.33
C PRO A 299 0.05 -22.49 17.82
N GLU A 300 -0.24 -22.53 19.12
CA GLU A 300 -1.13 -21.55 19.75
C GLU A 300 -0.56 -20.13 19.66
N LYS A 301 0.76 -20.00 19.73
CA LYS A 301 1.46 -18.72 19.69
C LYS A 301 1.73 -18.31 18.25
N ILE A 302 0.90 -17.41 17.73
CA ILE A 302 1.03 -16.87 16.38
C ILE A 302 1.37 -15.37 16.45
N TYR A 303 2.37 -14.96 15.67
CA TYR A 303 2.72 -13.56 15.41
C TYR A 303 2.38 -13.23 13.97
N CYS A 304 1.85 -12.02 13.75
CA CYS A 304 1.67 -11.47 12.42
C CYS A 304 2.57 -10.22 12.30
N LYS A 305 3.62 -10.34 11.49
CA LYS A 305 4.56 -9.24 11.25
C LYS A 305 4.05 -8.37 10.11
N VAL A 306 3.96 -7.07 10.37
CA VAL A 306 3.44 -6.06 9.46
C VAL A 306 4.41 -4.89 9.29
N SER A 307 4.24 -4.12 8.22
CA SER A 307 4.98 -2.88 7.99
C SER A 307 4.14 -1.85 7.23
N TYR A 308 4.73 -0.68 6.96
CA TYR A 308 4.14 0.35 6.11
C TYR A 308 3.81 -0.15 4.67
N ASN A 309 4.36 -1.30 4.24
CA ASN A 309 4.02 -1.94 2.98
C ASN A 309 2.82 -2.89 3.11
N THR A 310 2.41 -3.27 4.33
CA THR A 310 1.24 -4.12 4.53
C THR A 310 -0.03 -3.35 4.20
N PHE A 311 -0.66 -3.68 3.06
CA PHE A 311 -1.81 -2.93 2.54
C PHE A 311 -2.91 -3.85 1.98
N SER A 312 -4.11 -3.32 1.77
CA SER A 312 -5.24 -4.02 1.15
C SER A 312 -5.55 -5.36 1.85
N SER A 313 -5.66 -6.48 1.13
CA SER A 313 -5.95 -7.82 1.69
C SER A 313 -4.94 -8.27 2.75
N ALA A 314 -3.68 -7.87 2.66
CA ALA A 314 -2.67 -8.18 3.68
C ALA A 314 -2.96 -7.46 5.01
N ARG A 315 -3.37 -6.19 4.95
CA ARG A 315 -3.82 -5.46 6.14
C ARG A 315 -5.12 -6.06 6.69
N THR A 316 -6.09 -6.36 5.82
CA THR A 316 -7.32 -7.07 6.20
C THR A 316 -7.00 -8.38 6.93
N PHE A 317 -5.99 -9.11 6.46
CA PHE A 317 -5.51 -10.33 7.09
C PHE A 317 -5.01 -10.06 8.52
N ALA A 318 -4.06 -9.14 8.67
CA ALA A 318 -3.51 -8.80 9.98
C ALA A 318 -4.58 -8.33 10.98
N VAL A 319 -5.51 -7.47 10.54
CA VAL A 319 -6.63 -6.99 11.36
C VAL A 319 -7.57 -8.15 11.73
N THR A 320 -7.93 -9.02 10.79
CA THR A 320 -8.77 -10.20 11.08
C THR A 320 -8.14 -11.09 12.14
N LEU A 321 -6.82 -11.35 12.05
CA LEU A 321 -6.12 -12.15 13.05
C LEU A 321 -6.11 -11.49 14.43
N LYS A 322 -5.90 -10.19 14.48
CA LYS A 322 -5.90 -9.42 15.73
C LYS A 322 -7.28 -9.39 16.39
N ASP A 323 -8.31 -9.02 15.64
CA ASP A 323 -9.68 -8.82 16.16
C ASP A 323 -10.32 -10.13 16.64
N ASN A 324 -9.86 -11.26 16.12
CA ASN A 324 -10.29 -12.59 16.57
C ASN A 324 -9.32 -13.23 17.60
N GLY A 325 -8.32 -12.48 18.10
CA GLY A 325 -7.40 -12.99 19.11
C GLY A 325 -6.50 -14.13 18.63
N ILE A 326 -6.29 -14.27 17.30
CA ILE A 326 -5.51 -15.35 16.70
C ILE A 326 -4.02 -15.05 16.75
N ALA A 327 -3.61 -13.81 16.51
CA ALA A 327 -2.20 -13.44 16.44
C ALA A 327 -1.89 -12.12 17.16
N THR A 328 -0.67 -12.04 17.71
CA THR A 328 -0.06 -10.79 18.18
C THR A 328 0.56 -10.05 16.99
N ILE A 329 0.22 -8.79 16.80
CA ILE A 329 0.76 -7.98 15.71
C ILE A 329 2.12 -7.41 16.12
N CYS A 330 3.13 -7.60 15.26
CA CYS A 330 4.48 -7.08 15.47
C CYS A 330 5.02 -6.35 14.23
N GLY A 331 6.08 -5.56 14.40
CA GLY A 331 6.73 -4.80 13.32
C GLY A 331 6.50 -3.30 13.38
N THR A 332 6.06 -2.69 12.29
CA THR A 332 5.80 -1.24 12.19
C THR A 332 4.37 -0.97 11.70
N PRO A 333 3.83 0.26 11.85
CA PRO A 333 2.45 0.58 11.46
C PRO A 333 2.15 0.27 9.99
N THR A 334 0.91 -0.18 9.70
CA THR A 334 0.49 -0.58 8.35
C THR A 334 0.21 0.59 7.41
N GLY A 335 0.39 0.36 6.12
CA GLY A 335 -0.14 1.21 5.07
C GLY A 335 -1.66 1.07 4.95
N GLY A 336 -2.39 2.16 5.26
CA GLY A 336 -3.85 2.19 5.24
C GLY A 336 -4.53 1.97 6.59
N LYS A 337 -5.81 2.29 6.62
CA LYS A 337 -6.68 2.19 7.81
C LYS A 337 -7.23 0.77 7.95
N PRO A 338 -7.57 0.29 9.16
CA PRO A 338 -8.33 -0.95 9.33
C PRO A 338 -9.61 -0.96 8.47
N ASN A 339 -10.40 0.09 8.51
CA ASN A 339 -11.55 0.28 7.65
C ASN A 339 -11.17 1.02 6.37
N SER A 340 -11.61 0.54 5.22
CA SER A 340 -11.16 1.07 3.92
C SER A 340 -12.16 0.85 2.81
N TYR A 341 -11.88 1.47 1.67
CA TYR A 341 -12.48 1.11 0.40
C TYR A 341 -11.61 0.07 -0.33
N GLY A 342 -12.15 -0.55 -1.38
CA GLY A 342 -11.42 -1.56 -2.14
C GLY A 342 -12.21 -2.15 -3.30
N MET A 343 -11.76 -3.32 -3.81
CA MET A 343 -12.29 -3.94 -5.03
C MET A 343 -12.32 -2.97 -6.21
N PRO A 344 -11.19 -2.31 -6.54
CA PRO A 344 -11.19 -1.25 -7.52
C PRO A 344 -11.49 -1.77 -8.93
N LYS A 345 -12.34 -1.05 -9.66
CA LYS A 345 -12.49 -1.23 -11.09
C LYS A 345 -11.37 -0.49 -11.82
N LYS A 346 -10.61 -1.22 -12.63
CA LYS A 346 -9.64 -0.62 -13.55
C LYS A 346 -10.36 -0.10 -14.80
N MET A 347 -10.02 1.12 -15.18
CA MET A 347 -10.54 1.82 -16.36
C MET A 347 -9.39 2.52 -17.09
N VAL A 348 -9.65 2.94 -18.33
CA VAL A 348 -8.68 3.61 -19.20
C VAL A 348 -9.30 4.89 -19.75
N MET A 349 -8.61 6.00 -19.63
CA MET A 349 -9.05 7.27 -20.17
C MET A 349 -9.10 7.23 -21.69
N PRO A 350 -10.15 7.77 -22.33
CA PRO A 350 -10.39 7.57 -23.77
C PRO A 350 -9.35 8.24 -24.67
N LYS A 351 -8.72 9.35 -24.25
CA LYS A 351 -7.75 10.10 -25.04
C LYS A 351 -6.30 9.79 -24.65
N THR A 352 -5.91 10.07 -23.41
CA THR A 352 -4.55 9.88 -22.91
C THR A 352 -4.14 8.41 -22.75
N LYS A 353 -5.12 7.50 -22.70
CA LYS A 353 -4.92 6.06 -22.42
C LYS A 353 -4.35 5.79 -21.03
N ILE A 354 -4.33 6.78 -20.15
CA ILE A 354 -3.91 6.59 -18.75
C ILE A 354 -4.87 5.65 -18.05
N CYS A 355 -4.29 4.67 -17.36
CA CYS A 355 -5.05 3.76 -16.50
C CYS A 355 -5.39 4.44 -15.19
N PHE A 356 -6.61 4.22 -14.71
CA PHE A 356 -7.03 4.63 -13.38
C PHE A 356 -7.93 3.58 -12.74
N ARG A 357 -8.08 3.68 -11.42
CA ARG A 357 -8.88 2.75 -10.63
C ARG A 357 -9.85 3.52 -9.75
N VAL A 358 -11.04 2.96 -9.55
CA VAL A 358 -12.04 3.50 -8.61
C VAL A 358 -12.58 2.35 -7.77
N SER A 359 -12.51 2.50 -6.45
CA SER A 359 -13.07 1.53 -5.49
C SER A 359 -14.56 1.35 -5.65
N ARG A 360 -15.04 0.13 -5.35
CA ARG A 360 -16.45 -0.27 -5.48
C ARG A 360 -17.03 -0.89 -4.22
N ALA A 361 -16.20 -1.18 -3.24
CA ALA A 361 -16.64 -1.76 -1.99
C ALA A 361 -16.09 -0.97 -0.79
N CYS A 362 -16.82 -1.05 0.31
CA CYS A 362 -16.41 -0.59 1.63
C CYS A 362 -16.19 -1.81 2.51
N PHE A 363 -15.12 -1.77 3.30
CA PHE A 363 -14.75 -2.82 4.24
C PHE A 363 -14.66 -2.24 5.64
N LEU A 364 -15.35 -2.87 6.60
CA LEU A 364 -15.29 -2.53 8.02
C LEU A 364 -14.72 -3.73 8.79
N SER A 365 -13.77 -3.44 9.68
CA SER A 365 -13.12 -4.46 10.51
C SER A 365 -14.10 -5.21 11.41
N PRO A 366 -13.79 -6.44 11.81
CA PRO A 366 -14.61 -7.21 12.74
C PRO A 366 -14.88 -6.46 14.05
N ASP A 367 -13.88 -5.77 14.58
CA ASP A 367 -14.00 -4.98 15.80
C ASP A 367 -14.41 -3.52 15.49
N ALA A 368 -15.61 -3.12 15.94
CA ALA A 368 -16.12 -1.78 15.74
C ALA A 368 -15.32 -0.69 16.45
N ASP A 369 -14.56 -1.02 17.50
CA ASP A 369 -13.72 -0.07 18.22
C ASP A 369 -12.60 0.50 17.32
N ARG A 370 -12.33 -0.16 16.18
CA ARG A 370 -11.35 0.31 15.18
C ARG A 370 -11.89 1.28 14.15
N ASP A 371 -13.16 1.67 14.22
CA ASP A 371 -13.77 2.46 13.15
C ASP A 371 -13.06 3.80 12.91
N GLU A 372 -12.43 4.38 13.93
CA GLU A 372 -11.65 5.62 13.85
C GLU A 372 -10.12 5.43 13.77
N GLU A 373 -9.63 4.19 13.79
CA GLU A 373 -8.19 3.94 13.70
C GLU A 373 -7.64 4.33 12.31
N ILE A 374 -6.51 5.03 12.31
CA ILE A 374 -5.86 5.50 11.08
C ILE A 374 -4.82 4.51 10.52
N THR A 375 -4.43 3.52 11.30
CA THR A 375 -3.48 2.45 10.96
C THR A 375 -3.63 1.30 11.94
N LEU A 376 -3.28 0.10 11.55
CA LEU A 376 -3.07 -0.99 12.51
C LEU A 376 -1.71 -0.82 13.18
N MET A 377 -1.74 -0.47 14.46
CA MET A 377 -0.51 -0.35 15.26
C MET A 377 -0.04 -1.73 15.75
N PRO A 378 1.26 -2.06 15.60
CA PRO A 378 1.82 -3.27 16.21
C PRO A 378 1.83 -3.18 17.74
N GLU A 379 1.71 -4.33 18.41
CA GLU A 379 1.77 -4.46 19.85
C GLU A 379 3.21 -4.54 20.36
N THR A 380 4.12 -4.95 19.45
CA THR A 380 5.58 -5.03 19.72
C THR A 380 6.37 -4.73 18.43
N THR A 381 7.56 -4.17 18.57
CA THR A 381 8.45 -3.87 17.44
C THR A 381 9.32 -5.07 17.03
N GLY A 382 9.43 -6.10 17.87
CA GLY A 382 10.28 -7.28 17.65
C GLY A 382 9.57 -8.60 17.94
N LEU A 383 10.15 -9.70 17.46
CA LEU A 383 9.75 -11.10 17.68
C LEU A 383 10.58 -11.75 18.76
#